data_2b84c85449139181c87708d0fa41f25a
#
_entry.id   2b84c85449139181c87708d0fa41f25a
#
_cell.length_a   1.000
_cell.length_b   1.000
_cell.length_c   1.000
_cell.angle_alpha   90.00
_cell.angle_beta   90.00
_cell.angle_gamma   90.00
#
_symmetry.space_group_name_H-M   'P 1'
#
loop_
_entity.id
_entity.type
_entity.pdbx_description
1 polymer ?
#
loop_
_entity_poly.entity_id
_entity_poly.type
_entity_poly.pdbx_seq_one_letter_code
_entity_poly.pdbx_strand_id
1 'polypeptide(L)'
;MASGASWQGSGLSPRLAPPQLSAYLYPWDVVGDPSCVSRLVSGGFEHVSVAAAYHSVRAATPQHPQHRFVLAESAALYRPVRADVWAGRRLRPVSAPWTDCEDSFERAVRALVAGGLRVSAWVVLNHNSGLGRAHRDLVVRNCFGDLYEWALCPGNEDVREYAAVLAAEAVRGLPLEGISLEAYGQLGSEHGGHHEKTFRSYTPLAELVLSICCCDACQRDWQAHGADAGETVRKLRGAFQAAQDFADMEEATPHGILGAETAELLLSGRQRHTDALLEGVLTALEEVEPSLRVTLHAETEPWATGASPGLTPASGRRANAVLVPVEATSPHSPDVIAVARHCVPAGVDVAAYVNLLVPVEVDGFEEHAVRLLNAGADELHLYHFGLANGKQLPLFARLASGSC
;
A
#
# COMPACT_ATOMS: atom_id res chain seq x y z
N MET A 1 -3.71 -11.75 40.25
CA MET A 1 -2.30 -11.42 39.99
C MET A 1 -1.94 -12.12 38.69
N ALA A 2 -2.06 -11.42 37.59
CA ALA A 2 -1.69 -11.90 36.26
C ALA A 2 -0.22 -11.54 36.04
N SER A 3 0.64 -12.56 35.94
CA SER A 3 2.06 -12.40 35.62
C SER A 3 2.19 -12.05 34.13
N GLY A 4 2.66 -10.82 33.84
CA GLY A 4 3.01 -10.42 32.48
C GLY A 4 4.09 -11.32 31.90
N ALA A 5 3.80 -11.99 30.80
CA ALA A 5 4.78 -12.72 30.02
C ALA A 5 5.73 -11.71 29.36
N SER A 6 7.00 -11.77 29.72
CA SER A 6 8.04 -10.91 29.17
C SER A 6 8.53 -11.46 27.83
N TRP A 7 8.48 -10.66 26.80
CA TRP A 7 9.13 -10.89 25.51
C TRP A 7 10.67 -10.94 25.71
N GLN A 8 11.24 -12.12 25.87
CA GLN A 8 12.69 -12.29 26.01
C GLN A 8 13.26 -12.95 24.75
N GLY A 9 13.67 -12.12 23.79
CA GLY A 9 14.51 -12.51 22.67
C GLY A 9 15.99 -12.36 23.00
N SER A 10 16.80 -13.37 22.74
CA SER A 10 18.24 -13.39 22.99
C SER A 10 18.98 -12.46 22.01
N GLY A 11 19.59 -11.39 22.53
CA GLY A 11 20.66 -10.66 21.85
C GLY A 11 20.38 -9.23 21.38
N LEU A 12 19.13 -8.74 21.44
CA LEU A 12 18.80 -7.32 21.23
C LEU A 12 18.43 -6.70 22.57
N SER A 13 18.71 -5.43 22.77
CA SER A 13 18.27 -4.69 23.96
C SER A 13 16.78 -4.87 24.15
N PRO A 14 16.29 -5.15 25.38
CA PRO A 14 14.85 -5.36 25.61
C PRO A 14 14.09 -4.13 25.14
N ARG A 15 13.04 -4.33 24.32
CA ARG A 15 12.15 -3.24 23.91
C ARG A 15 11.47 -2.68 25.15
N LEU A 16 11.46 -1.37 25.28
CA LEU A 16 10.85 -0.65 26.41
C LEU A 16 9.32 -0.64 26.34
N ALA A 17 8.74 -0.93 25.16
CA ALA A 17 7.29 -0.98 24.95
C ALA A 17 6.90 -2.19 24.09
N PRO A 18 5.67 -2.75 24.27
CA PRO A 18 5.14 -3.76 23.37
C PRO A 18 5.02 -3.19 21.94
N PRO A 19 5.14 -4.04 20.90
CA PRO A 19 4.98 -3.60 19.52
C PRO A 19 3.56 -3.10 19.28
N GLN A 20 3.41 -2.05 18.48
CA GLN A 20 2.10 -1.61 18.04
C GLN A 20 1.47 -2.69 17.13
N LEU A 21 0.25 -3.08 17.47
CA LEU A 21 -0.55 -4.00 16.66
C LEU A 21 -1.69 -3.22 15.99
N SER A 22 -1.72 -3.22 14.66
CA SER A 22 -2.71 -2.53 13.85
C SER A 22 -3.58 -3.50 13.07
N ALA A 23 -4.89 -3.27 13.00
CA ALA A 23 -5.83 -4.01 12.16
C ALA A 23 -6.32 -3.16 11.00
N TYR A 24 -6.50 -3.78 9.82
CA TYR A 24 -7.06 -3.12 8.64
C TYR A 24 -8.56 -3.36 8.54
N LEU A 25 -9.31 -2.32 8.16
CA LEU A 25 -10.77 -2.30 8.08
C LEU A 25 -11.25 -1.48 6.88
N TYR A 26 -12.42 -1.84 6.38
CA TYR A 26 -13.22 -0.95 5.55
C TYR A 26 -14.25 -0.20 6.41
N PRO A 27 -14.76 0.97 5.97
CA PRO A 27 -15.79 1.70 6.72
C PRO A 27 -17.04 0.86 7.00
N TRP A 28 -17.46 0.01 6.07
CA TRP A 28 -18.63 -0.87 6.26
C TRP A 28 -18.43 -1.99 7.27
N ASP A 29 -17.19 -2.33 7.65
CA ASP A 29 -16.94 -3.31 8.71
C ASP A 29 -17.33 -2.75 10.08
N VAL A 30 -17.39 -1.42 10.21
CA VAL A 30 -17.73 -0.68 11.43
C VAL A 30 -19.15 -0.12 11.35
N VAL A 31 -19.49 0.52 10.22
CA VAL A 31 -20.81 1.10 9.99
C VAL A 31 -21.82 -0.03 9.73
N GLY A 32 -22.85 -0.10 10.56
CA GLY A 32 -23.86 -1.17 10.49
C GLY A 32 -23.54 -2.43 11.29
N ASP A 33 -22.36 -2.50 11.93
CA ASP A 33 -22.02 -3.55 12.89
C ASP A 33 -21.69 -2.97 14.28
N PRO A 34 -22.66 -2.87 15.18
CA PRO A 34 -22.45 -2.33 16.53
C PRO A 34 -21.42 -3.08 17.38
N SER A 35 -21.12 -4.33 17.02
CA SER A 35 -20.19 -5.17 17.78
C SER A 35 -18.76 -5.13 17.26
N CYS A 36 -18.48 -4.50 16.11
CA CYS A 36 -17.15 -4.43 15.53
C CYS A 36 -16.13 -3.80 16.49
N VAL A 37 -16.45 -2.62 17.02
CA VAL A 37 -15.58 -1.89 17.96
C VAL A 37 -15.29 -2.71 19.21
N SER A 38 -16.31 -3.34 19.81
CA SER A 38 -16.12 -4.17 21.00
C SER A 38 -15.29 -5.43 20.72
N ARG A 39 -15.40 -6.02 19.53
CA ARG A 39 -14.52 -7.15 19.12
C ARG A 39 -13.07 -6.73 18.98
N LEU A 40 -12.79 -5.56 18.40
CA LEU A 40 -11.43 -5.02 18.29
C LEU A 40 -10.82 -4.76 19.67
N VAL A 41 -11.55 -4.05 20.55
CA VAL A 41 -11.09 -3.72 21.90
C VAL A 41 -10.88 -4.99 22.75
N SER A 42 -11.83 -5.92 22.72
CA SER A 42 -11.68 -7.19 23.46
C SER A 42 -10.63 -8.11 22.86
N GLY A 43 -10.31 -7.94 21.56
CA GLY A 43 -9.17 -8.57 20.88
C GLY A 43 -7.82 -7.94 21.22
N GLY A 44 -7.78 -6.86 22.02
CA GLY A 44 -6.55 -6.21 22.47
C GLY A 44 -5.93 -5.24 21.47
N PHE A 45 -6.65 -4.87 20.38
CA PHE A 45 -6.17 -3.84 19.47
C PHE A 45 -6.26 -2.45 20.09
N GLU A 46 -5.21 -1.66 19.86
CA GLU A 46 -5.15 -0.24 20.25
C GLU A 46 -5.19 0.69 19.03
N HIS A 47 -4.83 0.16 17.86
CA HIS A 47 -4.74 0.94 16.62
C HIS A 47 -5.43 0.20 15.46
N VAL A 48 -6.04 0.99 14.56
CA VAL A 48 -6.67 0.48 13.34
C VAL A 48 -6.41 1.40 12.16
N SER A 49 -6.25 0.82 10.97
CA SER A 49 -6.18 1.54 9.70
C SER A 49 -7.47 1.32 8.92
N VAL A 50 -8.20 2.40 8.64
CA VAL A 50 -9.50 2.34 7.96
C VAL A 50 -9.40 2.96 6.57
N ALA A 51 -9.94 2.28 5.55
CA ALA A 51 -9.93 2.78 4.18
C ALA A 51 -10.72 4.08 4.07
N ALA A 52 -10.05 5.19 3.74
CA ALA A 52 -10.63 6.49 3.45
C ALA A 52 -10.81 6.72 1.95
N ALA A 53 -9.88 6.20 1.14
CA ALA A 53 -9.98 6.13 -0.31
C ALA A 53 -9.41 4.79 -0.79
N TYR A 54 -10.20 4.06 -1.58
CA TYR A 54 -9.84 2.70 -1.97
C TYR A 54 -10.29 2.37 -3.39
N HIS A 55 -9.64 1.42 -4.04
CA HIS A 55 -9.99 0.93 -5.37
C HIS A 55 -11.25 0.05 -5.38
N SER A 56 -11.69 -0.41 -6.54
CA SER A 56 -12.80 -1.36 -6.66
C SER A 56 -12.48 -2.68 -5.96
N VAL A 57 -13.45 -3.23 -5.24
CA VAL A 57 -13.29 -4.50 -4.53
C VAL A 57 -14.63 -5.19 -4.32
N ARG A 58 -14.64 -6.52 -4.38
CA ARG A 58 -15.70 -7.35 -3.85
C ARG A 58 -15.24 -7.95 -2.53
N ALA A 59 -15.60 -7.32 -1.44
CA ALA A 59 -15.21 -7.72 -0.10
C ALA A 59 -16.21 -8.67 0.53
N ALA A 60 -15.73 -9.78 1.11
CA ALA A 60 -16.54 -10.60 2.00
C ALA A 60 -16.71 -9.86 3.34
N THR A 61 -17.85 -10.03 3.99
CA THR A 61 -18.13 -9.45 5.30
C THR A 61 -18.65 -10.53 6.27
N PRO A 62 -17.81 -11.52 6.63
CA PRO A 62 -18.24 -12.71 7.37
C PRO A 62 -18.82 -12.38 8.76
N GLN A 63 -18.40 -11.26 9.34
CA GLN A 63 -18.80 -10.84 10.68
C GLN A 63 -19.97 -9.86 10.68
N HIS A 64 -20.26 -9.22 9.54
CA HIS A 64 -21.29 -8.18 9.47
C HIS A 64 -22.70 -8.80 9.66
N PRO A 65 -23.57 -8.22 10.51
CA PRO A 65 -24.86 -8.82 10.84
C PRO A 65 -25.84 -8.87 9.65
N GLN A 66 -25.73 -7.94 8.69
CA GLN A 66 -26.70 -7.77 7.61
C GLN A 66 -26.13 -8.19 6.24
N HIS A 67 -24.85 -7.91 5.94
CA HIS A 67 -24.24 -8.14 4.64
C HIS A 67 -23.27 -9.33 4.67
N ARG A 68 -23.15 -10.04 3.55
CA ARG A 68 -22.13 -11.09 3.36
C ARG A 68 -21.08 -10.71 2.34
N PHE A 69 -21.39 -9.71 1.53
CA PHE A 69 -20.49 -9.09 0.56
C PHE A 69 -20.83 -7.61 0.43
N VAL A 70 -19.79 -6.79 0.24
CA VAL A 70 -19.91 -5.43 -0.28
C VAL A 70 -19.21 -5.38 -1.63
N LEU A 71 -19.88 -4.84 -2.63
CA LEU A 71 -19.34 -4.61 -3.95
C LEU A 71 -19.05 -3.11 -4.10
N ALA A 72 -17.80 -2.73 -3.95
CA ALA A 72 -17.31 -1.41 -4.32
C ALA A 72 -16.96 -1.42 -5.80
N GLU A 73 -17.83 -0.87 -6.63
CA GLU A 73 -17.75 -0.98 -8.09
C GLU A 73 -16.61 -0.19 -8.72
N SER A 74 -16.15 0.85 -8.03
CA SER A 74 -15.07 1.73 -8.50
C SER A 74 -14.20 2.21 -7.34
N ALA A 75 -13.04 2.77 -7.68
CA ALA A 75 -12.25 3.52 -6.71
C ALA A 75 -13.02 4.76 -6.25
N ALA A 76 -13.10 4.98 -4.95
CA ALA A 76 -13.90 6.03 -4.34
C ALA A 76 -13.24 6.65 -3.12
N LEU A 77 -13.63 7.88 -2.82
CA LEU A 77 -13.42 8.52 -1.53
C LEU A 77 -14.64 8.22 -0.65
N TYR A 78 -14.44 7.65 0.52
CA TYR A 78 -15.51 7.30 1.48
C TYR A 78 -15.95 8.48 2.35
N ARG A 79 -15.77 9.68 1.81
CA ARG A 79 -16.20 10.98 2.34
C ARG A 79 -16.92 11.77 1.24
N PRO A 80 -17.67 12.84 1.59
CA PRO A 80 -18.29 13.72 0.61
C PRO A 80 -17.26 14.34 -0.34
N VAL A 81 -17.49 14.23 -1.64
CA VAL A 81 -16.65 14.86 -2.66
C VAL A 81 -17.05 16.32 -2.82
N ARG A 82 -16.32 17.22 -2.17
CA ARG A 82 -16.62 18.67 -2.12
C ARG A 82 -16.41 19.33 -3.49
N ALA A 83 -17.48 19.85 -4.06
CA ALA A 83 -17.48 20.39 -5.41
C ALA A 83 -16.52 21.58 -5.60
N ASP A 84 -16.40 22.45 -4.57
CA ASP A 84 -15.52 23.62 -4.57
C ASP A 84 -14.03 23.24 -4.61
N VAL A 85 -13.65 22.20 -3.87
CA VAL A 85 -12.28 21.70 -3.82
C VAL A 85 -11.86 21.09 -5.16
N TRP A 86 -12.77 20.36 -5.79
CA TRP A 86 -12.47 19.64 -7.04
C TRP A 86 -12.82 20.45 -8.30
N ALA A 87 -13.31 21.69 -8.16
CA ALA A 87 -13.62 22.55 -9.30
C ALA A 87 -12.37 22.87 -10.12
N GLY A 88 -12.48 22.72 -11.45
CA GLY A 88 -11.39 23.01 -12.38
C GLY A 88 -10.27 21.96 -12.46
N ARG A 89 -10.28 20.95 -11.59
CA ARG A 89 -9.30 19.86 -11.64
C ARG A 89 -9.68 18.80 -12.66
N ARG A 90 -8.70 18.28 -13.35
CA ARG A 90 -8.91 17.27 -14.38
C ARG A 90 -9.34 15.93 -13.82
N LEU A 91 -8.73 15.49 -12.72
CA LEU A 91 -9.08 14.27 -12.03
C LEU A 91 -9.92 14.61 -10.78
N ARG A 92 -10.96 13.80 -10.56
CA ARG A 92 -11.87 13.94 -9.43
C ARG A 92 -12.29 12.56 -8.93
N PRO A 93 -12.28 12.30 -7.61
CA PRO A 93 -12.79 11.05 -7.07
C PRO A 93 -14.32 10.97 -7.23
N VAL A 94 -14.85 9.76 -7.11
CA VAL A 94 -16.28 9.55 -6.95
C VAL A 94 -16.63 9.29 -5.50
N SER A 95 -17.87 9.59 -5.09
CA SER A 95 -18.42 9.15 -3.82
C SER A 95 -18.70 7.65 -3.86
N ALA A 96 -18.86 7.02 -2.70
CA ALA A 96 -19.12 5.59 -2.55
C ALA A 96 -20.65 5.32 -2.40
N PRO A 97 -21.42 5.15 -3.50
CA PRO A 97 -22.88 4.98 -3.44
C PRO A 97 -23.32 3.63 -2.85
N TRP A 98 -22.38 2.69 -2.69
CA TRP A 98 -22.60 1.37 -2.07
C TRP A 98 -22.50 1.39 -0.54
N THR A 99 -22.32 2.56 0.09
CA THR A 99 -22.34 2.72 1.54
C THR A 99 -23.68 3.34 1.98
N ASP A 100 -24.14 2.93 3.17
CA ASP A 100 -25.44 3.36 3.70
C ASP A 100 -25.47 4.84 4.17
N CYS A 101 -24.34 5.55 4.06
CA CYS A 101 -24.24 6.94 4.47
C CYS A 101 -23.20 7.71 3.64
N GLU A 102 -23.41 9.01 3.53
CA GLU A 102 -22.61 9.92 2.70
C GLU A 102 -21.15 10.05 3.18
N ASP A 103 -20.89 10.03 4.49
CA ASP A 103 -19.54 10.00 5.09
C ASP A 103 -19.36 8.76 5.96
N SER A 104 -19.21 7.61 5.30
CA SER A 104 -19.02 6.34 5.99
C SER A 104 -17.68 6.26 6.71
N PHE A 105 -16.66 6.93 6.19
CA PHE A 105 -15.34 6.98 6.82
C PHE A 105 -15.38 7.77 8.12
N GLU A 106 -15.94 8.98 8.14
CA GLU A 106 -16.07 9.77 9.37
C GLU A 106 -16.86 9.00 10.43
N ARG A 107 -17.98 8.37 10.05
CA ARG A 107 -18.78 7.56 11.00
C ARG A 107 -17.97 6.42 11.62
N ALA A 108 -17.20 5.71 10.80
CA ALA A 108 -16.33 4.65 11.28
C ALA A 108 -15.25 5.18 12.24
N VAL A 109 -14.55 6.25 11.84
CA VAL A 109 -13.51 6.89 12.67
C VAL A 109 -14.07 7.32 14.02
N ARG A 110 -15.21 8.04 14.04
CA ARG A 110 -15.82 8.51 15.31
C ARG A 110 -16.24 7.35 16.22
N ALA A 111 -16.78 6.27 15.66
CA ALA A 111 -17.14 5.08 16.44
C ALA A 111 -15.92 4.39 17.05
N LEU A 112 -14.84 4.24 16.28
CA LEU A 112 -13.59 3.62 16.73
C LEU A 112 -12.89 4.46 17.81
N VAL A 113 -12.79 5.77 17.62
CA VAL A 113 -12.21 6.70 18.60
C VAL A 113 -13.04 6.74 19.88
N ALA A 114 -14.38 6.75 19.79
CA ALA A 114 -15.26 6.66 20.95
C ALA A 114 -15.08 5.33 21.71
N GLY A 115 -14.67 4.27 21.04
CA GLY A 115 -14.28 3.00 21.64
C GLY A 115 -12.88 2.96 22.24
N GLY A 116 -12.13 4.05 22.19
CA GLY A 116 -10.77 4.17 22.72
C GLY A 116 -9.66 3.72 21.77
N LEU A 117 -9.97 3.47 20.50
CA LEU A 117 -8.99 3.07 19.48
C LEU A 117 -8.34 4.30 18.83
N ARG A 118 -7.06 4.20 18.51
CA ARG A 118 -6.33 5.14 17.66
C ARG A 118 -6.58 4.76 16.20
N VAL A 119 -6.79 5.74 15.32
CA VAL A 119 -7.21 5.48 13.95
C VAL A 119 -6.29 6.18 12.95
N SER A 120 -5.83 5.45 11.95
CA SER A 120 -5.18 5.99 10.74
C SER A 120 -6.09 5.87 9.52
N ALA A 121 -6.02 6.86 8.64
CA ALA A 121 -6.65 6.78 7.32
C ALA A 121 -5.80 5.91 6.40
N TRP A 122 -6.42 4.95 5.73
CA TRP A 122 -5.77 4.18 4.67
C TRP A 122 -6.19 4.72 3.30
N VAL A 123 -5.21 5.17 2.52
CA VAL A 123 -5.46 5.88 1.25
C VAL A 123 -4.66 5.23 0.13
N VAL A 124 -5.38 4.69 -0.85
CA VAL A 124 -4.83 4.19 -2.11
C VAL A 124 -4.84 5.32 -3.14
N LEU A 125 -3.66 5.70 -3.64
CA LEU A 125 -3.50 6.91 -4.45
C LEU A 125 -3.67 6.66 -5.96
N ASN A 126 -2.78 5.86 -6.57
CA ASN A 126 -2.68 5.76 -8.03
C ASN A 126 -3.48 4.60 -8.64
N HIS A 127 -4.12 3.78 -7.83
CA HIS A 127 -4.91 2.64 -8.31
C HIS A 127 -6.37 3.04 -8.53
N ASN A 128 -6.71 3.43 -9.77
CA ASN A 128 -8.06 3.90 -10.10
C ASN A 128 -8.46 3.58 -11.55
N SER A 129 -9.07 2.42 -11.76
CA SER A 129 -9.51 1.97 -13.10
C SER A 129 -10.58 2.87 -13.72
N GLY A 130 -11.41 3.54 -12.90
CA GLY A 130 -12.42 4.47 -13.39
C GLY A 130 -11.80 5.71 -14.04
N LEU A 131 -10.88 6.35 -13.32
CA LEU A 131 -10.14 7.51 -13.84
C LEU A 131 -9.22 7.11 -14.99
N GLY A 132 -8.56 5.96 -14.91
CA GLY A 132 -7.69 5.51 -15.98
C GLY A 132 -8.42 5.25 -17.30
N ARG A 133 -9.62 4.68 -17.26
CA ARG A 133 -10.47 4.53 -18.46
C ARG A 133 -10.91 5.88 -19.04
N ALA A 134 -11.24 6.84 -18.18
CA ALA A 134 -11.65 8.18 -18.60
C ALA A 134 -10.49 9.03 -19.13
N HIS A 135 -9.28 8.81 -18.64
CA HIS A 135 -8.08 9.60 -18.91
C HIS A 135 -6.90 8.72 -19.34
N ARG A 136 -7.03 8.08 -20.51
CA ARG A 136 -6.07 7.10 -21.03
C ARG A 136 -4.65 7.65 -21.30
N ASP A 137 -4.49 8.93 -21.38
CA ASP A 137 -3.20 9.64 -21.52
C ASP A 137 -2.45 9.79 -20.18
N LEU A 138 -3.13 9.59 -19.04
CA LEU A 138 -2.57 9.70 -17.69
C LEU A 138 -2.18 8.35 -17.06
N VAL A 139 -2.42 7.24 -17.75
CA VAL A 139 -2.11 5.91 -17.22
C VAL A 139 -0.72 5.43 -17.61
N VAL A 140 -0.26 4.40 -16.91
CA VAL A 140 0.93 3.64 -17.28
C VAL A 140 0.72 3.02 -18.65
N ARG A 141 1.75 3.15 -19.50
CA ARG A 141 1.80 2.58 -20.86
C ARG A 141 3.07 1.77 -20.97
N ASN A 142 3.00 0.50 -21.32
CA ASN A 142 4.20 -0.31 -21.51
C ASN A 142 4.94 0.02 -22.84
N CYS A 143 6.08 -0.61 -23.08
CA CYS A 143 6.89 -0.39 -24.26
C CYS A 143 6.24 -0.86 -25.59
N PHE A 144 5.18 -1.66 -25.54
CA PHE A 144 4.40 -2.09 -26.70
C PHE A 144 3.21 -1.17 -26.98
N GLY A 145 2.88 -0.27 -26.04
CA GLY A 145 1.77 0.68 -26.17
C GLY A 145 0.49 0.25 -25.43
N ASP A 146 0.50 -0.89 -24.74
CA ASP A 146 -0.64 -1.34 -23.93
C ASP A 146 -0.81 -0.41 -22.73
N LEU A 147 -2.06 -0.07 -22.44
CA LEU A 147 -2.43 0.86 -21.38
C LEU A 147 -2.92 0.07 -20.15
N TYR A 148 -2.39 0.44 -18.99
CA TYR A 148 -2.83 -0.11 -17.71
C TYR A 148 -3.86 0.84 -17.09
N GLU A 149 -5.15 0.63 -17.42
CA GLU A 149 -6.23 1.52 -17.00
C GLU A 149 -6.39 1.61 -15.47
N TRP A 150 -5.91 0.61 -14.72
CA TRP A 150 -5.89 0.63 -13.26
C TRP A 150 -4.81 1.54 -12.66
N ALA A 151 -3.81 1.93 -13.45
CA ALA A 151 -2.54 2.49 -13.00
C ALA A 151 -2.36 3.93 -13.47
N LEU A 152 -2.71 4.92 -12.64
CA LEU A 152 -2.37 6.31 -12.90
C LEU A 152 -0.85 6.50 -12.78
N CYS A 153 -0.23 7.20 -13.75
CA CYS A 153 1.22 7.38 -13.76
C CYS A 153 1.64 8.65 -12.99
N PRO A 154 2.46 8.53 -11.92
CA PRO A 154 2.92 9.66 -11.12
C PRO A 154 3.81 10.65 -11.87
N GLY A 155 4.27 10.31 -13.08
CA GLY A 155 4.95 11.24 -13.98
C GLY A 155 4.08 12.40 -14.46
N ASN A 156 2.75 12.25 -14.42
CA ASN A 156 1.80 13.28 -14.83
C ASN A 156 1.46 14.23 -13.69
N GLU A 157 1.47 15.53 -13.97
CA GLU A 157 1.16 16.56 -12.98
C GLU A 157 -0.28 16.46 -12.45
N ASP A 158 -1.26 16.23 -13.34
CA ASP A 158 -2.66 16.03 -12.96
C ASP A 158 -2.83 14.87 -11.96
N VAL A 159 -2.03 13.80 -12.09
CA VAL A 159 -2.04 12.65 -11.16
C VAL A 159 -1.45 13.04 -9.80
N ARG A 160 -0.36 13.80 -9.78
CA ARG A 160 0.24 14.29 -8.53
C ARG A 160 -0.69 15.25 -7.80
N GLU A 161 -1.32 16.19 -8.53
CA GLU A 161 -2.33 17.08 -7.97
C GLU A 161 -3.51 16.30 -7.37
N TYR A 162 -4.04 15.33 -8.11
CA TYR A 162 -5.11 14.44 -7.65
C TYR A 162 -4.73 13.73 -6.35
N ALA A 163 -3.55 13.12 -6.29
CA ALA A 163 -3.08 12.39 -5.13
C ALA A 163 -2.96 13.28 -3.88
N ALA A 164 -2.41 14.49 -4.05
CA ALA A 164 -2.26 15.48 -2.97
C ALA A 164 -3.62 15.91 -2.39
N VAL A 165 -4.55 16.28 -3.26
CA VAL A 165 -5.89 16.72 -2.83
C VAL A 165 -6.68 15.55 -2.24
N LEU A 166 -6.57 14.34 -2.79
CA LEU A 166 -7.24 13.16 -2.27
C LEU A 166 -6.80 12.85 -0.84
N ALA A 167 -5.49 12.86 -0.59
CA ALA A 167 -4.95 12.60 0.74
C ALA A 167 -5.40 13.66 1.77
N ALA A 168 -5.35 14.94 1.40
CA ALA A 168 -5.80 16.03 2.25
C ALA A 168 -7.31 15.94 2.58
N GLU A 169 -8.15 15.66 1.58
CA GLU A 169 -9.60 15.51 1.77
C GLU A 169 -9.95 14.26 2.59
N ALA A 170 -9.17 13.19 2.47
CA ALA A 170 -9.37 11.98 3.26
C ALA A 170 -9.26 12.22 4.77
N VAL A 171 -8.34 13.08 5.19
CA VAL A 171 -8.02 13.26 6.64
C VAL A 171 -8.66 14.49 7.27
N ARG A 172 -9.04 15.49 6.49
CA ARG A 172 -9.46 16.82 6.95
C ARG A 172 -10.48 16.79 8.08
N GLY A 173 -10.13 17.40 9.22
CA GLY A 173 -11.02 17.66 10.36
C GLY A 173 -11.48 16.39 11.11
N LEU A 174 -10.72 15.30 11.01
CA LEU A 174 -11.01 14.05 11.72
C LEU A 174 -9.96 13.80 12.82
N PRO A 175 -10.36 13.17 13.92
CA PRO A 175 -9.43 12.83 15.02
C PRO A 175 -8.58 11.60 14.67
N LEU A 176 -7.70 11.77 13.70
CA LEU A 176 -6.80 10.71 13.22
C LEU A 176 -5.43 10.81 13.87
N GLU A 177 -4.81 9.67 14.15
CA GLU A 177 -3.42 9.59 14.56
C GLU A 177 -2.48 9.69 13.36
N GLY A 178 -2.87 9.08 12.22
CA GLY A 178 -1.99 9.03 11.07
C GLY A 178 -2.71 8.76 9.75
N ILE A 179 -1.89 8.60 8.74
CA ILE A 179 -2.29 8.20 7.39
C ILE A 179 -1.35 7.10 6.88
N SER A 180 -1.92 6.08 6.25
CA SER A 180 -1.21 4.99 5.58
C SER A 180 -1.40 5.15 4.07
N LEU A 181 -0.32 5.44 3.34
CA LEU A 181 -0.31 5.73 1.92
C LEU A 181 0.10 4.48 1.13
N GLU A 182 -0.79 4.04 0.26
CA GLU A 182 -0.61 2.88 -0.62
C GLU A 182 -0.64 3.30 -2.09
N ALA A 183 0.10 2.58 -2.95
CA ALA A 183 0.15 2.80 -4.39
C ALA A 183 0.54 4.26 -4.78
N TYR A 184 1.50 4.84 -4.07
CA TYR A 184 2.00 6.20 -4.32
C TYR A 184 3.08 6.28 -5.40
N GLY A 185 3.54 5.14 -5.92
CA GLY A 185 4.49 5.01 -7.02
C GLY A 185 3.84 4.48 -8.29
N GLN A 186 4.66 3.89 -9.18
CA GLN A 186 4.14 3.20 -10.36
C GLN A 186 3.49 1.87 -9.99
N LEU A 187 2.29 1.62 -10.51
CA LEU A 187 1.72 0.29 -10.57
C LEU A 187 2.23 -0.38 -11.86
N GLY A 188 2.47 -1.69 -11.76
CA GLY A 188 3.04 -2.48 -12.84
C GLY A 188 2.01 -3.21 -13.71
N SER A 189 2.51 -4.20 -14.46
CA SER A 189 1.72 -5.07 -15.32
C SER A 189 0.81 -6.01 -14.53
N GLU A 190 1.21 -6.41 -13.33
CA GLU A 190 0.40 -7.26 -12.48
C GLU A 190 -0.78 -6.50 -11.89
N HIS A 191 -1.95 -7.10 -12.00
CA HIS A 191 -3.18 -6.58 -11.42
C HIS A 191 -4.05 -7.75 -10.96
N GLY A 192 -4.35 -7.80 -9.66
CA GLY A 192 -5.20 -8.83 -9.07
C GLY A 192 -6.69 -8.61 -9.37
N GLY A 193 -7.03 -8.49 -10.66
CA GLY A 193 -8.39 -8.20 -11.11
C GLY A 193 -9.27 -9.43 -11.26
N HIS A 194 -10.56 -9.17 -11.45
CA HIS A 194 -11.53 -10.21 -11.71
C HIS A 194 -11.30 -10.81 -13.11
N HIS A 195 -11.14 -12.13 -13.19
CA HIS A 195 -10.84 -12.87 -14.43
C HIS A 195 -9.48 -12.59 -15.08
N GLU A 196 -8.50 -12.06 -14.33
CA GLU A 196 -7.14 -11.94 -14.82
C GLU A 196 -6.58 -13.30 -15.28
N LYS A 197 -5.84 -13.30 -16.39
CA LYS A 197 -5.19 -14.46 -17.00
C LYS A 197 -3.69 -14.25 -17.22
N THR A 198 -3.11 -13.31 -16.50
CA THR A 198 -1.71 -12.89 -16.67
C THR A 198 -0.75 -13.64 -15.77
N PHE A 199 -1.25 -14.22 -14.68
CA PHE A 199 -0.44 -14.86 -13.65
C PHE A 199 0.51 -15.92 -14.20
N ARG A 200 1.81 -15.73 -13.99
CA ARG A 200 2.90 -16.62 -14.48
C ARG A 200 2.96 -16.79 -16.00
N SER A 201 2.38 -15.87 -16.77
CA SER A 201 2.49 -15.89 -18.23
C SER A 201 3.83 -15.38 -18.72
N TYR A 202 4.51 -14.60 -17.90
CA TYR A 202 5.80 -14.00 -18.18
C TYR A 202 6.81 -14.33 -17.09
N THR A 203 8.10 -14.21 -17.41
CA THR A 203 9.14 -14.28 -16.37
C THR A 203 9.08 -13.03 -15.49
N PRO A 204 9.54 -13.06 -14.23
CA PRO A 204 9.55 -11.87 -13.36
C PRO A 204 10.29 -10.68 -13.99
N LEU A 205 11.34 -10.95 -14.74
CA LEU A 205 12.12 -9.92 -15.41
C LEU A 205 11.39 -9.31 -16.62
N ALA A 206 10.62 -10.13 -17.37
CA ALA A 206 9.77 -9.66 -18.45
C ALA A 206 8.60 -8.81 -17.89
N GLU A 207 8.00 -9.21 -16.76
CA GLU A 207 6.98 -8.44 -16.05
C GLU A 207 7.52 -7.10 -15.55
N LEU A 208 8.75 -7.07 -15.04
CA LEU A 208 9.44 -5.83 -14.67
C LEU A 208 9.56 -4.90 -15.87
N VAL A 209 10.01 -5.39 -17.03
CA VAL A 209 10.13 -4.59 -18.26
C VAL A 209 8.77 -4.05 -18.71
N LEU A 210 7.72 -4.89 -18.67
CA LEU A 210 6.34 -4.46 -18.98
C LEU A 210 5.82 -3.43 -17.97
N SER A 211 6.35 -3.41 -16.76
CA SER A 211 5.96 -2.46 -15.70
C SER A 211 6.65 -1.10 -15.82
N ILE A 212 7.62 -0.94 -16.75
CA ILE A 212 8.26 0.35 -17.01
C ILE A 212 7.35 1.23 -17.85
N CYS A 213 6.95 2.38 -17.32
CA CYS A 213 6.03 3.29 -17.99
C CYS A 213 6.71 4.06 -19.11
N CYS A 214 6.14 3.96 -20.32
CA CYS A 214 6.53 4.67 -21.53
C CYS A 214 5.49 5.74 -21.94
N CYS A 215 4.71 6.30 -20.99
CA CYS A 215 3.78 7.39 -21.32
C CYS A 215 4.54 8.67 -21.68
N ASP A 216 3.85 9.62 -22.25
CA ASP A 216 4.48 10.86 -22.75
C ASP A 216 5.24 11.64 -21.65
N ALA A 217 4.74 11.62 -20.40
CA ALA A 217 5.43 12.26 -19.28
C ALA A 217 6.76 11.57 -18.96
N CYS A 218 6.78 10.23 -18.92
CA CYS A 218 8.01 9.46 -18.69
C CYS A 218 9.02 9.65 -19.84
N GLN A 219 8.55 9.65 -21.10
CA GLN A 219 9.43 9.88 -22.24
C GLN A 219 10.04 11.29 -22.23
N ARG A 220 9.27 12.32 -21.86
CA ARG A 220 9.80 13.68 -21.68
C ARG A 220 10.86 13.75 -20.57
N ASP A 221 10.68 13.03 -19.47
CA ASP A 221 11.69 12.95 -18.41
C ASP A 221 12.99 12.31 -18.93
N TRP A 222 12.92 11.22 -19.69
CA TRP A 222 14.10 10.60 -20.30
C TRP A 222 14.84 11.55 -21.24
N GLN A 223 14.09 12.29 -22.09
CA GLN A 223 14.66 13.28 -23.01
C GLN A 223 15.34 14.42 -22.25
N ALA A 224 14.73 14.91 -21.17
CA ALA A 224 15.32 15.93 -20.31
C ALA A 224 16.64 15.47 -19.66
N HIS A 225 16.85 14.16 -19.54
CA HIS A 225 18.08 13.54 -19.03
C HIS A 225 18.97 12.96 -20.13
N GLY A 226 18.81 13.42 -21.37
CA GLY A 226 19.74 13.17 -22.47
C GLY A 226 19.49 11.89 -23.26
N ALA A 227 18.40 11.15 -23.02
CA ALA A 227 18.11 9.92 -23.76
C ALA A 227 17.17 10.16 -24.93
N ASP A 228 17.34 9.41 -26.01
CA ASP A 228 16.35 9.30 -27.08
C ASP A 228 15.21 8.37 -26.65
N ALA A 229 14.00 8.91 -26.55
CA ALA A 229 12.84 8.17 -26.08
C ALA A 229 12.49 6.99 -27.02
N GLY A 230 12.61 7.17 -28.33
CA GLY A 230 12.33 6.11 -29.30
C GLY A 230 13.36 4.97 -29.22
N GLU A 231 14.63 5.30 -29.02
CA GLU A 231 15.69 4.31 -28.79
C GLU A 231 15.46 3.57 -27.46
N THR A 232 15.13 4.29 -26.39
CA THR A 232 14.84 3.69 -25.07
C THR A 232 13.68 2.70 -25.16
N VAL A 233 12.60 3.04 -25.85
CA VAL A 233 11.47 2.11 -26.10
C VAL A 233 11.91 0.89 -26.90
N ARG A 234 12.77 1.05 -27.91
CA ARG A 234 13.31 -0.10 -28.66
C ARG A 234 14.17 -1.00 -27.78
N LYS A 235 15.02 -0.44 -26.91
CA LYS A 235 15.81 -1.20 -25.92
C LYS A 235 14.92 -1.99 -24.98
N LEU A 236 13.84 -1.38 -24.46
CA LEU A 236 12.87 -2.08 -23.60
C LEU A 236 12.20 -3.26 -24.30
N ARG A 237 11.80 -3.11 -25.57
CA ARG A 237 11.23 -4.22 -26.37
C ARG A 237 12.24 -5.36 -26.56
N GLY A 238 13.49 -5.02 -26.83
CA GLY A 238 14.57 -6.01 -26.94
C GLY A 238 14.85 -6.73 -25.62
N ALA A 239 14.87 -5.98 -24.52
CA ALA A 239 15.02 -6.51 -23.17
C ALA A 239 13.86 -7.46 -22.76
N PHE A 240 12.62 -7.09 -23.09
CA PHE A 240 11.45 -7.95 -22.89
C PHE A 240 11.63 -9.30 -23.62
N GLN A 241 11.99 -9.26 -24.89
CA GLN A 241 12.20 -10.50 -25.66
C GLN A 241 13.32 -11.36 -25.07
N ALA A 242 14.44 -10.73 -24.72
CA ALA A 242 15.54 -11.45 -24.06
C ALA A 242 15.10 -12.07 -22.72
N ALA A 243 14.34 -11.33 -21.92
CA ALA A 243 13.84 -11.82 -20.64
C ALA A 243 12.90 -13.04 -20.76
N GLN A 244 12.13 -13.15 -21.85
CA GLN A 244 11.27 -14.30 -22.11
C GLN A 244 12.05 -15.56 -22.49
N ASP A 245 13.17 -15.39 -23.19
CA ASP A 245 14.02 -16.51 -23.65
C ASP A 245 14.90 -17.08 -22.53
N PHE A 246 15.06 -16.34 -21.41
CA PHE A 246 15.91 -16.72 -20.26
C PHE A 246 15.11 -17.37 -19.11
N ALA A 247 14.29 -18.37 -19.39
CA ALA A 247 13.46 -19.05 -18.39
C ALA A 247 14.22 -19.66 -17.18
N ASP A 248 15.55 -19.83 -17.30
CA ASP A 248 16.40 -20.52 -16.31
C ASP A 248 17.40 -19.59 -15.59
N MET A 249 17.30 -18.25 -15.71
CA MET A 249 18.27 -17.36 -15.09
C MET A 249 17.76 -16.74 -13.78
N GLU A 250 17.95 -17.43 -12.67
CA GLU A 250 17.76 -16.88 -11.31
C GLU A 250 18.62 -15.63 -11.01
N GLU A 251 19.64 -15.34 -11.83
CA GLU A 251 20.59 -14.23 -11.64
C GLU A 251 20.38 -13.05 -12.59
N ALA A 252 19.36 -13.06 -13.46
CA ALA A 252 19.14 -11.98 -14.42
C ALA A 252 18.61 -10.72 -13.69
N THR A 253 19.35 -9.63 -13.77
CA THR A 253 19.01 -8.35 -13.16
C THR A 253 18.52 -7.33 -14.21
N PRO A 254 17.75 -6.30 -13.81
CA PRO A 254 17.39 -5.20 -14.72
C PRO A 254 18.60 -4.55 -15.38
N HIS A 255 19.71 -4.37 -14.65
CA HIS A 255 20.96 -3.84 -15.19
C HIS A 255 21.58 -4.76 -16.24
N GLY A 256 21.47 -6.08 -16.07
CA GLY A 256 22.02 -7.06 -17.01
C GLY A 256 21.33 -7.02 -18.38
N ILE A 257 20.00 -6.88 -18.41
CA ILE A 257 19.23 -6.92 -19.65
C ILE A 257 19.05 -5.54 -20.31
N LEU A 258 19.02 -4.44 -19.53
CA LEU A 258 18.86 -3.08 -20.03
C LEU A 258 20.19 -2.38 -20.31
N GLY A 259 21.26 -2.88 -19.71
CA GLY A 259 22.54 -2.17 -19.60
C GLY A 259 22.49 -1.11 -18.49
N ALA A 260 23.63 -0.89 -17.83
CA ALA A 260 23.72 -0.06 -16.63
C ALA A 260 23.19 1.35 -16.83
N GLU A 261 23.57 2.02 -17.91
CA GLU A 261 23.14 3.41 -18.21
C GLU A 261 21.61 3.52 -18.39
N THR A 262 21.02 2.59 -19.16
CA THR A 262 19.56 2.59 -19.40
C THR A 262 18.79 2.24 -18.13
N ALA A 263 19.25 1.24 -17.36
CA ALA A 263 18.62 0.87 -16.10
C ALA A 263 18.63 2.03 -15.10
N GLU A 264 19.77 2.71 -14.94
CA GLU A 264 19.90 3.87 -14.05
C GLU A 264 19.01 5.04 -14.47
N LEU A 265 18.97 5.37 -15.76
CA LEU A 265 18.08 6.40 -16.30
C LEU A 265 16.61 6.12 -15.93
N LEU A 266 16.15 4.89 -16.17
CA LEU A 266 14.76 4.49 -15.98
C LEU A 266 14.39 4.44 -14.49
N LEU A 267 15.27 3.89 -13.66
CA LEU A 267 15.06 3.82 -12.21
C LEU A 267 15.04 5.21 -11.58
N SER A 268 16.04 6.05 -11.89
CA SER A 268 16.11 7.41 -11.38
C SER A 268 14.89 8.24 -11.81
N GLY A 269 14.43 8.09 -13.07
CA GLY A 269 13.22 8.76 -13.56
C GLY A 269 11.99 8.35 -12.78
N ARG A 270 11.83 7.06 -12.52
CA ARG A 270 10.75 6.52 -11.72
C ARG A 270 10.79 7.04 -10.28
N GLN A 271 11.96 7.06 -9.65
CA GLN A 271 12.13 7.59 -8.29
C GLN A 271 11.79 9.08 -8.21
N ARG A 272 12.26 9.90 -9.18
CA ARG A 272 11.88 11.32 -9.26
C ARG A 272 10.37 11.54 -9.32
N HIS A 273 9.65 10.74 -10.10
CA HIS A 273 8.19 10.85 -10.21
C HIS A 273 7.49 10.46 -8.90
N THR A 274 7.94 9.41 -8.24
CA THR A 274 7.43 8.97 -6.94
C THR A 274 7.70 10.03 -5.87
N ASP A 275 8.91 10.56 -5.80
CA ASP A 275 9.28 11.60 -4.84
C ASP A 275 8.49 12.89 -5.06
N ALA A 276 8.28 13.30 -6.32
CA ALA A 276 7.48 14.48 -6.64
C ALA A 276 6.00 14.31 -6.25
N LEU A 277 5.44 13.12 -6.39
CA LEU A 277 4.09 12.82 -5.92
C LEU A 277 4.01 12.91 -4.40
N LEU A 278 4.93 12.23 -3.70
CA LEU A 278 4.97 12.25 -2.25
C LEU A 278 5.20 13.65 -1.68
N GLU A 279 6.06 14.45 -2.29
CA GLU A 279 6.27 15.84 -1.89
C GLU A 279 4.95 16.63 -1.92
N GLY A 280 4.20 16.53 -3.02
CA GLY A 280 2.89 17.18 -3.12
C GLY A 280 1.88 16.68 -2.10
N VAL A 281 1.83 15.36 -1.86
CA VAL A 281 0.94 14.73 -0.87
C VAL A 281 1.29 15.20 0.54
N LEU A 282 2.56 15.15 0.92
CA LEU A 282 3.00 15.54 2.26
C LEU A 282 2.81 17.03 2.54
N THR A 283 3.07 17.88 1.55
CA THR A 283 2.79 19.33 1.66
C THR A 283 1.30 19.58 1.91
N ALA A 284 0.42 18.92 1.14
CA ALA A 284 -1.02 19.08 1.32
C ALA A 284 -1.53 18.53 2.67
N LEU A 285 -0.90 17.47 3.19
CA LEU A 285 -1.20 16.95 4.54
C LEU A 285 -0.74 17.90 5.64
N GLU A 286 0.46 18.47 5.54
CA GLU A 286 0.99 19.45 6.48
C GLU A 286 0.11 20.70 6.60
N GLU A 287 -0.53 21.13 5.49
CA GLU A 287 -1.46 22.27 5.49
C GLU A 287 -2.77 21.99 6.24
N VAL A 288 -3.24 20.75 6.28
CA VAL A 288 -4.56 20.41 6.87
C VAL A 288 -4.46 19.75 8.23
N GLU A 289 -3.45 18.91 8.45
CA GLU A 289 -3.24 18.14 9.70
C GLU A 289 -1.74 17.90 9.92
N PRO A 290 -0.99 18.90 10.39
CA PRO A 290 0.49 18.86 10.45
C PRO A 290 1.07 17.83 11.42
N SER A 291 0.25 17.25 12.30
CA SER A 291 0.70 16.28 13.30
C SER A 291 0.47 14.81 12.90
N LEU A 292 -0.06 14.56 11.70
CA LEU A 292 -0.35 13.20 11.26
C LEU A 292 0.94 12.38 11.12
N ARG A 293 0.91 11.18 11.69
CA ARG A 293 1.93 10.15 11.44
C ARG A 293 1.77 9.57 10.04
N VAL A 294 2.81 9.63 9.23
CA VAL A 294 2.80 9.12 7.86
C VAL A 294 3.44 7.73 7.80
N THR A 295 2.68 6.75 7.36
CA THR A 295 3.13 5.39 7.07
C THR A 295 3.10 5.16 5.56
N LEU A 296 4.20 4.67 4.97
CA LEU A 296 4.29 4.36 3.54
C LEU A 296 4.30 2.85 3.32
N HIS A 297 3.39 2.33 2.50
CA HIS A 297 3.49 0.97 1.99
C HIS A 297 4.64 0.91 0.99
N ALA A 298 5.69 0.15 1.26
CA ALA A 298 6.86 0.09 0.37
C ALA A 298 7.57 -1.25 0.43
N GLU A 299 8.24 -1.59 -0.66
CA GLU A 299 9.21 -2.68 -0.73
C GLU A 299 10.63 -2.14 -0.81
N THR A 300 11.58 -2.95 -0.37
CA THR A 300 13.00 -2.59 -0.39
C THR A 300 13.63 -2.73 -1.78
N GLU A 301 13.00 -3.53 -2.66
CA GLU A 301 13.42 -3.66 -4.07
C GLU A 301 13.08 -2.37 -4.84
N PRO A 302 14.08 -1.62 -5.36
CA PRO A 302 13.83 -0.32 -6.00
C PRO A 302 12.92 -0.39 -7.23
N TRP A 303 12.86 -1.55 -7.88
CA TRP A 303 12.04 -1.78 -9.06
C TRP A 303 10.62 -2.27 -8.73
N ALA A 304 10.29 -2.50 -7.47
CA ALA A 304 8.95 -2.94 -7.08
C ALA A 304 7.85 -1.98 -7.54
N THR A 305 6.70 -2.56 -7.90
CA THR A 305 5.50 -1.86 -8.38
C THR A 305 4.27 -2.32 -7.60
N GLY A 306 3.16 -1.66 -7.80
CA GLY A 306 1.90 -2.09 -7.19
C GLY A 306 1.54 -1.34 -5.92
N ALA A 307 0.91 -2.04 -4.99
CA ALA A 307 0.42 -1.50 -3.72
C ALA A 307 1.56 -0.92 -2.87
N SER A 308 2.69 -1.64 -2.84
CA SER A 308 3.92 -1.27 -2.12
C SER A 308 5.04 -1.01 -3.14
N PRO A 309 5.16 0.19 -3.69
CA PRO A 309 6.22 0.51 -4.65
C PRO A 309 7.59 0.52 -3.99
N GLY A 310 8.64 0.42 -4.80
CA GLY A 310 10.02 0.47 -4.34
C GLY A 310 10.32 1.73 -3.54
N LEU A 311 10.88 1.56 -2.35
CA LEU A 311 11.29 2.66 -1.46
C LEU A 311 12.36 3.50 -2.13
N THR A 312 12.16 4.82 -2.17
CA THR A 312 13.20 5.75 -2.62
C THR A 312 14.00 6.28 -1.43
N PRO A 313 15.25 6.74 -1.63
CA PRO A 313 16.02 7.35 -0.55
C PRO A 313 15.35 8.60 0.04
N ALA A 314 14.54 9.32 -0.74
CA ALA A 314 13.83 10.51 -0.27
C ALA A 314 12.56 10.12 0.51
N SER A 315 11.76 9.19 0.01
CA SER A 315 10.52 8.73 0.67
C SER A 315 10.80 8.11 2.03
N GLY A 316 11.85 7.28 2.15
CA GLY A 316 12.25 6.67 3.41
C GLY A 316 12.61 7.69 4.50
N ARG A 317 13.09 8.88 4.14
CA ARG A 317 13.39 9.96 5.11
C ARG A 317 12.18 10.84 5.47
N ARG A 318 11.11 10.78 4.67
CA ARG A 318 9.90 11.59 4.84
C ARG A 318 8.78 10.87 5.60
N ALA A 319 8.90 9.56 5.77
CA ALA A 319 7.95 8.74 6.51
C ALA A 319 8.27 8.70 8.01
N ASN A 320 7.22 8.48 8.83
CA ASN A 320 7.39 8.09 10.23
C ASN A 320 7.52 6.56 10.35
N ALA A 321 6.88 5.82 9.43
CA ALA A 321 7.01 4.37 9.32
C ALA A 321 7.01 3.90 7.85
N VAL A 322 7.69 2.79 7.60
CA VAL A 322 7.63 2.06 6.34
C VAL A 322 6.98 0.71 6.60
N LEU A 323 5.89 0.44 5.89
CA LEU A 323 5.10 -0.78 6.00
C LEU A 323 5.50 -1.74 4.87
N VAL A 324 6.14 -2.83 5.25
CA VAL A 324 6.75 -3.79 4.32
C VAL A 324 5.90 -5.05 4.23
N PRO A 325 5.43 -5.44 3.03
CA PRO A 325 4.64 -6.65 2.87
C PRO A 325 5.49 -7.89 3.16
N VAL A 326 4.91 -8.78 3.96
CA VAL A 326 5.51 -10.08 4.29
C VAL A 326 4.46 -11.18 4.24
N GLU A 327 4.89 -12.37 3.86
CA GLU A 327 4.03 -13.54 3.88
C GLU A 327 3.86 -14.06 5.32
N ALA A 328 2.64 -14.46 5.67
CA ALA A 328 2.26 -14.80 7.02
C ALA A 328 3.02 -15.98 7.65
N THR A 329 3.63 -16.84 6.85
CA THR A 329 4.33 -18.05 7.33
C THR A 329 5.64 -18.33 6.61
N SER A 330 6.06 -17.47 5.68
CA SER A 330 7.32 -17.67 4.95
C SER A 330 8.53 -17.58 5.90
N PRO A 331 9.45 -18.53 5.86
CA PRO A 331 10.69 -18.46 6.64
C PRO A 331 11.58 -17.28 6.22
N HIS A 332 11.39 -16.72 5.03
CA HIS A 332 12.16 -15.59 4.49
C HIS A 332 11.62 -14.22 4.93
N SER A 333 10.40 -14.14 5.48
CA SER A 333 9.83 -12.86 5.91
C SER A 333 10.69 -12.11 6.94
N PRO A 334 11.37 -12.76 7.91
CA PRO A 334 12.30 -12.07 8.80
C PRO A 334 13.48 -11.44 8.07
N ASP A 335 14.00 -12.07 7.00
CA ASP A 335 15.11 -11.53 6.20
C ASP A 335 14.66 -10.25 5.46
N VAL A 336 13.43 -10.24 4.93
CA VAL A 336 12.83 -9.04 4.30
C VAL A 336 12.78 -7.88 5.30
N ILE A 337 12.33 -8.13 6.53
CA ILE A 337 12.30 -7.11 7.60
C ILE A 337 13.70 -6.63 7.97
N ALA A 338 14.67 -7.53 8.09
CA ALA A 338 16.06 -7.18 8.39
C ALA A 338 16.66 -6.28 7.30
N VAL A 339 16.40 -6.57 6.03
CA VAL A 339 16.80 -5.71 4.90
C VAL A 339 16.13 -4.35 4.99
N ALA A 340 14.82 -4.30 5.24
CA ALA A 340 14.09 -3.05 5.40
C ALA A 340 14.68 -2.19 6.51
N ARG A 341 15.01 -2.79 7.66
CA ARG A 341 15.64 -2.08 8.79
C ARG A 341 16.98 -1.42 8.42
N HIS A 342 17.74 -2.02 7.49
CA HIS A 342 18.99 -1.44 6.99
C HIS A 342 18.76 -0.30 5.98
N CYS A 343 17.70 -0.39 5.17
CA CYS A 343 17.37 0.61 4.16
C CYS A 343 16.72 1.88 4.74
N VAL A 344 16.02 1.74 5.86
CA VAL A 344 15.24 2.82 6.49
C VAL A 344 16.10 3.59 7.49
N PRO A 345 16.07 4.94 7.51
CA PRO A 345 16.86 5.75 8.44
C PRO A 345 16.53 5.45 9.91
N ALA A 346 17.49 5.71 10.79
CA ALA A 346 17.26 5.67 12.23
C ALA A 346 16.15 6.65 12.62
N GLY A 347 15.19 6.20 13.44
CA GLY A 347 14.04 6.99 13.87
C GLY A 347 12.81 6.87 12.99
N VAL A 348 12.88 6.12 11.88
CA VAL A 348 11.73 5.69 11.08
C VAL A 348 11.41 4.24 11.45
N ASP A 349 10.15 3.97 11.81
CA ASP A 349 9.72 2.64 12.20
C ASP A 349 9.62 1.70 10.99
N VAL A 350 9.90 0.42 11.19
CA VAL A 350 9.63 -0.64 10.21
C VAL A 350 8.43 -1.43 10.69
N ALA A 351 7.37 -1.43 9.90
CA ALA A 351 6.15 -2.18 10.17
C ALA A 351 6.06 -3.41 9.24
N ALA A 352 5.78 -4.57 9.80
CA ALA A 352 5.51 -5.78 9.02
C ALA A 352 4.03 -5.82 8.64
N TYR A 353 3.72 -5.81 7.32
CA TYR A 353 2.37 -5.95 6.79
C TYR A 353 2.07 -7.41 6.47
N VAL A 354 1.26 -8.03 7.31
CA VAL A 354 1.01 -9.47 7.26
C VAL A 354 -0.37 -9.76 6.70
N ASN A 355 -0.42 -10.41 5.53
CA ASN A 355 -1.68 -10.86 4.93
C ASN A 355 -2.14 -12.18 5.57
N LEU A 356 -3.21 -12.12 6.36
CA LEU A 356 -3.81 -13.27 7.03
C LEU A 356 -5.00 -13.90 6.26
N LEU A 357 -5.31 -13.43 5.06
CA LEU A 357 -6.42 -13.95 4.24
C LEU A 357 -6.04 -15.19 3.43
N VAL A 358 -4.75 -15.41 3.18
CA VAL A 358 -4.28 -16.67 2.59
C VAL A 358 -4.48 -17.81 3.60
N PRO A 359 -4.58 -19.08 3.14
CA PRO A 359 -4.63 -20.22 4.03
C PRO A 359 -3.36 -20.26 4.89
N VAL A 360 -3.43 -19.62 6.05
CA VAL A 360 -2.37 -19.63 7.05
C VAL A 360 -2.70 -20.75 8.01
N GLU A 361 -1.77 -21.69 8.20
CA GLU A 361 -1.83 -22.55 9.36
C GLU A 361 -1.69 -21.65 10.59
N VAL A 362 -2.74 -21.62 11.41
CA VAL A 362 -2.82 -20.77 12.60
C VAL A 362 -1.73 -21.15 13.60
N ASP A 363 -1.36 -22.44 13.60
CA ASP A 363 -0.30 -22.97 14.46
C ASP A 363 1.07 -22.47 13.97
N GLY A 364 1.82 -21.84 14.86
CA GLY A 364 3.15 -21.29 14.57
C GLY A 364 3.18 -19.84 14.10
N PHE A 365 2.02 -19.18 13.88
CA PHE A 365 2.02 -17.79 13.48
C PHE A 365 2.51 -16.84 14.58
N GLU A 366 2.22 -17.14 15.84
CA GLU A 366 2.73 -16.36 16.98
C GLU A 366 4.26 -16.39 17.04
N GLU A 367 4.86 -17.57 16.84
CA GLU A 367 6.31 -17.70 16.74
C GLU A 367 6.87 -16.94 15.53
N HIS A 368 6.13 -16.93 14.43
CA HIS A 368 6.50 -16.15 13.24
C HIS A 368 6.47 -14.64 13.52
N ALA A 369 5.45 -14.15 14.20
CA ALA A 369 5.36 -12.73 14.63
C ALA A 369 6.56 -12.35 15.52
N VAL A 370 6.95 -13.22 16.47
CA VAL A 370 8.16 -13.03 17.29
C VAL A 370 9.41 -12.94 16.41
N ARG A 371 9.55 -13.79 15.39
CA ARG A 371 10.69 -13.72 14.46
C ARG A 371 10.74 -12.40 13.68
N LEU A 372 9.58 -11.88 13.22
CA LEU A 372 9.51 -10.57 12.54
C LEU A 372 9.97 -9.43 13.48
N LEU A 373 9.51 -9.44 14.72
CA LEU A 373 9.92 -8.46 15.72
C LEU A 373 11.41 -8.53 16.05
N ASN A 374 11.95 -9.75 16.18
CA ASN A 374 13.38 -9.97 16.42
C ASN A 374 14.25 -9.57 15.21
N ALA A 375 13.69 -9.63 14.00
CA ALA A 375 14.35 -9.16 12.78
C ALA A 375 14.37 -7.62 12.64
N GLY A 376 13.65 -6.89 13.52
CA GLY A 376 13.66 -5.43 13.56
C GLY A 376 12.36 -4.75 13.15
N ALA A 377 11.25 -5.49 13.04
CA ALA A 377 9.94 -4.86 12.89
C ALA A 377 9.55 -4.13 14.19
N ASP A 378 9.10 -2.89 14.10
CA ASP A 378 8.64 -2.09 15.24
C ASP A 378 7.14 -2.26 15.46
N GLU A 379 6.40 -2.57 14.38
CA GLU A 379 4.96 -2.72 14.36
C GLU A 379 4.55 -3.96 13.57
N LEU A 380 3.38 -4.50 13.91
CA LEU A 380 2.72 -5.56 13.16
C LEU A 380 1.37 -5.05 12.66
N HIS A 381 1.18 -5.04 11.36
CA HIS A 381 -0.05 -4.63 10.69
C HIS A 381 -0.74 -5.84 10.07
N LEU A 382 -1.93 -6.16 10.55
CA LEU A 382 -2.65 -7.38 10.20
C LEU A 382 -3.75 -7.10 9.17
N TYR A 383 -3.57 -7.59 7.97
CA TYR A 383 -4.54 -7.51 6.89
C TYR A 383 -5.36 -8.80 6.82
N HIS A 384 -6.67 -8.84 6.98
CA HIS A 384 -7.64 -7.77 7.13
C HIS A 384 -8.70 -8.22 8.16
N PHE A 385 -8.93 -7.45 9.21
CA PHE A 385 -9.82 -7.86 10.31
C PHE A 385 -11.28 -8.03 9.84
N GLY A 386 -11.81 -7.12 9.05
CA GLY A 386 -13.19 -7.19 8.54
C GLY A 386 -13.45 -8.39 7.61
N LEU A 387 -12.40 -8.88 6.93
CA LEU A 387 -12.47 -10.06 6.06
C LEU A 387 -12.21 -11.38 6.78
N ALA A 388 -11.72 -11.33 8.03
CA ALA A 388 -11.32 -12.50 8.79
C ALA A 388 -12.53 -13.37 9.15
N ASN A 389 -12.38 -14.68 8.99
CA ASN A 389 -13.39 -15.66 9.38
C ASN A 389 -13.26 -16.08 10.85
N GLY A 390 -14.19 -16.90 11.34
CA GLY A 390 -14.22 -17.33 12.73
C GLY A 390 -13.01 -18.13 13.22
N LYS A 391 -12.19 -18.70 12.30
CA LYS A 391 -10.92 -19.37 12.65
C LYS A 391 -9.76 -18.38 12.78
N GLN A 392 -9.78 -17.29 12.01
CA GLN A 392 -8.73 -16.27 11.99
C GLN A 392 -8.88 -15.26 13.13
N LEU A 393 -10.11 -14.93 13.56
CA LEU A 393 -10.36 -13.96 14.63
C LEU A 393 -9.64 -14.27 15.94
N PRO A 394 -9.62 -15.53 16.44
CA PRO A 394 -8.88 -15.87 17.66
C PRO A 394 -7.36 -15.64 17.52
N LEU A 395 -6.80 -15.77 16.30
CA LEU A 395 -5.40 -15.48 16.04
C LEU A 395 -5.09 -14.00 16.24
N PHE A 396 -5.93 -13.11 15.70
CA PHE A 396 -5.79 -11.68 15.93
C PHE A 396 -5.80 -11.33 17.43
N ALA A 397 -6.73 -11.92 18.20
CA ALA A 397 -6.84 -11.69 19.63
C ALA A 397 -5.62 -12.19 20.43
N ARG A 398 -5.06 -13.36 20.08
CA ARG A 398 -3.86 -13.90 20.77
C ARG A 398 -2.63 -13.03 20.53
N LEU A 399 -2.43 -12.56 19.28
CA LEU A 399 -1.33 -11.65 18.95
C LEU A 399 -1.43 -10.33 19.73
N ALA A 400 -2.64 -9.78 19.84
CA ALA A 400 -2.88 -8.53 20.55
C ALA A 400 -2.68 -8.67 22.07
N SER A 401 -3.03 -9.84 22.67
CA SER A 401 -2.88 -10.07 24.10
C SER A 401 -1.44 -10.33 24.55
N GLY A 402 -0.51 -10.52 23.63
CA GLY A 402 0.88 -10.90 23.95
C GLY A 402 0.98 -12.26 24.67
N SER A 403 -0.04 -13.08 24.56
CA SER A 403 -0.10 -14.42 25.17
C SER A 403 0.59 -15.44 24.28
N CYS A 404 1.88 -15.23 24.01
CA CYS A 404 2.74 -16.17 23.28
C CYS A 404 3.74 -16.82 24.23
#